data_e24726468c1d8c9f4a83cbda77e18999
#
_entry.id   e24726468c1d8c9f4a83cbda77e18999
#
_cell.length_a   1.000
_cell.length_b   1.000
_cell.length_c   1.000
_cell.angle_alpha   90.00
_cell.angle_beta   90.00
_cell.angle_gamma   90.00
#
_symmetry.space_group_name_H-M   'P 1'
#
loop_
_entity.id
_entity.type
_entity.pdbx_description
1 polymer ?
#
loop_
_entity_poly.entity_id
_entity_poly.type
_entity_poly.pdbx_seq_one_letter_code
_entity_poly.pdbx_strand_id
1 'polypeptide(L)'
;GYKKEASTSTDNSRCPSPEKIMTVFEEVQACKVLQLQARRSVLLVALNKTAPHQGKQFIQSFLDHSAFSAIEIVIALEGHVDIENISTVMWKFFNNLDPKRDFYFEAGRLGIDVTQKFPEEGYQQNWPDEIEMTSEIKTQVDKRWSDLFKE
;
A
#
# COMPACT_ATOMS: atom_id res chain seq x y z
N GLY A 1 29.26 27.87 -3.53
CA GLY A 1 27.91 28.38 -3.80
C GLY A 1 27.12 27.31 -4.51
N TYR A 2 26.21 26.62 -3.78
CA TYR A 2 25.23 25.73 -4.39
C TYR A 2 24.16 26.59 -5.07
N LYS A 3 24.04 26.50 -6.38
CA LYS A 3 22.92 27.06 -7.13
C LYS A 3 21.66 26.23 -6.81
N LYS A 4 20.67 26.89 -6.24
CA LYS A 4 19.32 26.38 -6.06
C LYS A 4 18.68 26.31 -7.44
N GLU A 5 18.67 25.14 -8.06
CA GLU A 5 17.94 24.94 -9.31
C GLU A 5 16.44 24.95 -9.02
N ALA A 6 15.73 25.66 -9.89
CA ALA A 6 14.30 25.90 -9.81
C ALA A 6 13.49 24.59 -9.80
N SER A 7 12.47 24.57 -8.98
CA SER A 7 11.43 23.54 -8.96
C SER A 7 10.80 23.44 -10.34
N THR A 8 11.18 22.43 -11.11
CA THR A 8 10.39 22.01 -12.27
C THR A 8 9.07 21.43 -11.78
N SER A 9 7.99 22.08 -12.17
CA SER A 9 6.63 21.57 -12.00
C SER A 9 6.58 20.15 -12.55
N THR A 10 6.42 19.18 -11.66
CA THR A 10 6.17 17.78 -12.03
C THR A 10 4.85 17.74 -12.79
N ASP A 11 4.91 17.33 -14.05
CA ASP A 11 3.75 17.07 -14.89
C ASP A 11 2.97 15.87 -14.29
N ASN A 12 2.06 16.19 -13.37
CA ASN A 12 1.17 15.25 -12.70
C ASN A 12 0.06 14.72 -13.62
N SER A 13 0.06 15.15 -14.88
CA SER A 13 -1.01 14.86 -15.85
C SER A 13 -1.01 13.43 -16.39
N ARG A 14 0.03 12.64 -16.12
CA ARG A 14 0.18 11.26 -16.64
C ARG A 14 -0.33 10.18 -15.71
N CYS A 15 -0.38 10.42 -14.41
CA CYS A 15 -0.85 9.42 -13.46
C CYS A 15 -2.39 9.41 -13.39
N PRO A 16 -3.00 8.23 -13.35
CA PRO A 16 -4.45 8.12 -13.16
C PRO A 16 -4.86 8.66 -11.79
N SER A 17 -6.05 9.25 -11.71
CA SER A 17 -6.60 9.65 -10.42
C SER A 17 -7.04 8.44 -9.60
N PRO A 18 -7.01 8.52 -8.25
CA PRO A 18 -7.51 7.47 -7.38
C PRO A 18 -8.94 7.04 -7.71
N GLU A 19 -9.83 7.99 -8.00
CA GLU A 19 -11.23 7.73 -8.32
C GLU A 19 -11.37 6.84 -9.56
N LYS A 20 -10.54 7.09 -10.59
CA LYS A 20 -10.53 6.26 -11.80
C LYS A 20 -10.12 4.83 -11.52
N ILE A 21 -9.14 4.62 -10.64
CA ILE A 21 -8.68 3.29 -10.24
C ILE A 21 -9.80 2.56 -9.49
N MET A 22 -10.42 3.22 -8.51
CA MET A 22 -11.52 2.66 -7.71
C MET A 22 -12.79 2.39 -8.54
N THR A 23 -13.00 3.11 -9.64
CA THR A 23 -14.10 2.82 -10.56
C THR A 23 -13.88 1.56 -11.38
N VAL A 24 -12.62 1.26 -11.71
CA VAL A 24 -12.26 0.06 -12.52
C VAL A 24 -12.12 -1.18 -11.64
N PHE A 25 -11.66 -1.02 -10.41
CA PHE A 25 -11.40 -2.11 -9.45
C PHE A 25 -12.27 -1.90 -8.21
N GLU A 26 -13.44 -2.54 -8.19
CA GLU A 26 -14.44 -2.37 -7.12
C GLU A 26 -13.95 -2.87 -5.75
N GLU A 27 -12.98 -3.80 -5.74
CA GLU A 27 -12.35 -4.32 -4.53
C GLU A 27 -11.40 -3.33 -3.86
N VAL A 28 -11.03 -2.22 -4.53
CA VAL A 28 -10.17 -1.17 -3.98
C VAL A 28 -10.98 -0.25 -3.07
N GLN A 29 -10.65 -0.24 -1.78
CA GLN A 29 -11.28 0.62 -0.78
C GLN A 29 -10.65 2.02 -0.71
N ALA A 30 -9.33 2.07 -0.87
CA ALA A 30 -8.58 3.31 -0.92
C ALA A 30 -7.31 3.13 -1.75
N CYS A 31 -6.87 4.18 -2.42
CA CYS A 31 -5.59 4.16 -3.09
C CYS A 31 -4.92 5.54 -3.11
N LYS A 32 -3.58 5.53 -3.16
CA LYS A 32 -2.76 6.73 -3.15
C LYS A 32 -1.57 6.57 -4.09
N VAL A 33 -1.38 7.56 -4.97
CA VAL A 33 -0.20 7.61 -5.83
C VAL A 33 0.89 8.42 -5.14
N LEU A 34 2.06 7.81 -4.97
CA LEU A 34 3.26 8.44 -4.47
C LEU A 34 4.20 8.72 -5.66
N GLN A 35 4.66 9.96 -5.75
CA GLN A 35 5.69 10.36 -6.71
C GLN A 35 7.05 10.38 -6.02
N LEU A 36 7.94 9.49 -6.43
CA LEU A 36 9.30 9.44 -5.90
C LEU A 36 10.25 10.34 -6.70
N GLN A 37 11.35 10.76 -6.08
CA GLN A 37 12.32 11.72 -6.65
C GLN A 37 12.88 11.29 -8.02
N ALA A 38 12.96 9.99 -8.29
CA ALA A 38 13.44 9.44 -9.57
C ALA A 38 12.37 9.38 -10.66
N ARG A 39 11.29 10.17 -10.54
CA ARG A 39 10.10 10.13 -11.42
C ARG A 39 9.41 8.76 -11.45
N ARG A 40 9.56 7.97 -10.38
CA ARG A 40 8.88 6.69 -10.19
C ARG A 40 7.53 6.91 -9.54
N SER A 41 6.50 6.32 -10.15
CA SER A 41 5.15 6.37 -9.63
C SER A 41 4.85 5.07 -8.89
N VAL A 42 4.54 5.18 -7.60
CA VAL A 42 4.16 4.06 -6.74
C VAL A 42 2.70 4.23 -6.36
N LEU A 43 1.89 3.20 -6.58
CA LEU A 43 0.52 3.14 -6.11
C LEU A 43 0.44 2.28 -4.86
N LEU A 44 -0.05 2.86 -3.77
CA LEU A 44 -0.51 2.12 -2.60
C LEU A 44 -2.00 1.84 -2.75
N VAL A 45 -2.42 0.61 -2.49
CA VAL A 45 -3.83 0.19 -2.59
C VAL A 45 -4.22 -0.55 -1.33
N ALA A 46 -5.30 -0.11 -0.69
CA ALA A 46 -6.01 -0.87 0.33
C ALA A 46 -7.07 -1.73 -0.36
N LEU A 47 -6.89 -3.06 -0.35
CA LEU A 47 -7.69 -4.03 -1.09
C LEU A 47 -8.59 -4.82 -0.16
N ASN A 48 -9.90 -4.83 -0.42
CA ASN A 48 -10.85 -5.67 0.29
C ASN A 48 -10.75 -7.12 -0.18
N LYS A 49 -9.79 -7.84 0.38
CA LYS A 49 -9.54 -9.24 0.03
C LYS A 49 -10.44 -10.17 0.86
N THR A 50 -11.28 -10.92 0.19
CA THR A 50 -12.24 -11.87 0.78
C THR A 50 -12.02 -13.32 0.34
N ALA A 51 -11.13 -13.54 -0.63
CA ALA A 51 -10.87 -14.85 -1.22
C ALA A 51 -9.37 -15.06 -1.49
N PRO A 52 -8.91 -16.34 -1.56
CA PRO A 52 -7.55 -16.67 -1.97
C PRO A 52 -7.19 -16.09 -3.35
N HIS A 53 -5.94 -15.74 -3.53
CA HIS A 53 -5.36 -15.22 -4.78
C HIS A 53 -5.91 -13.87 -5.28
N GLN A 54 -6.83 -13.24 -4.58
CA GLN A 54 -7.44 -11.99 -5.00
C GLN A 54 -6.43 -10.84 -5.12
N GLY A 55 -5.45 -10.76 -4.20
CA GLY A 55 -4.36 -9.78 -4.29
C GLY A 55 -3.52 -9.97 -5.55
N LYS A 56 -3.15 -11.21 -5.86
CA LYS A 56 -2.44 -11.55 -7.10
C LYS A 56 -3.26 -11.19 -8.34
N GLN A 57 -4.53 -11.55 -8.38
CA GLN A 57 -5.43 -11.27 -9.50
C GLN A 57 -5.58 -9.77 -9.75
N PHE A 58 -5.77 -9.00 -8.68
CA PHE A 58 -5.81 -7.54 -8.75
C PHE A 58 -4.52 -6.99 -9.38
N ILE A 59 -3.34 -7.40 -8.86
CA ILE A 59 -2.05 -6.92 -9.35
C ILE A 59 -1.86 -7.25 -10.83
N GLN A 60 -2.14 -8.48 -11.25
CA GLN A 60 -2.02 -8.89 -12.65
C GLN A 60 -2.95 -8.07 -13.54
N SER A 61 -4.23 -7.94 -13.18
CA SER A 61 -5.19 -7.14 -13.93
C SER A 61 -4.79 -5.66 -14.00
N PHE A 62 -4.23 -5.11 -12.91
CA PHE A 62 -3.74 -3.75 -12.88
C PHE A 62 -2.51 -3.54 -13.77
N LEU A 63 -1.56 -4.46 -13.74
CA LEU A 63 -0.35 -4.39 -14.57
C LEU A 63 -0.67 -4.57 -16.06
N ASP A 64 -1.65 -5.39 -16.41
CA ASP A 64 -2.12 -5.58 -17.79
C ASP A 64 -2.93 -4.39 -18.32
N HIS A 65 -3.47 -3.55 -17.43
CA HIS A 65 -4.38 -2.49 -17.83
C HIS A 65 -3.63 -1.27 -18.40
N SER A 66 -3.76 -1.02 -19.69
CA SER A 66 -3.04 0.04 -20.43
C SER A 66 -3.29 1.46 -19.89
N ALA A 67 -4.48 1.75 -19.36
CA ALA A 67 -4.81 3.06 -18.80
C ALA A 67 -4.01 3.41 -17.54
N PHE A 68 -3.37 2.43 -16.91
CA PHE A 68 -2.57 2.59 -15.69
C PHE A 68 -1.07 2.38 -15.93
N SER A 69 -0.64 2.37 -17.18
CA SER A 69 0.77 2.16 -17.58
C SER A 69 1.76 3.18 -17.02
N ALA A 70 1.28 4.35 -16.59
CA ALA A 70 2.11 5.37 -15.94
C ALA A 70 2.51 5.01 -14.49
N ILE A 71 1.86 4.02 -13.87
CA ILE A 71 2.21 3.51 -12.55
C ILE A 71 3.23 2.38 -12.73
N GLU A 72 4.43 2.55 -12.19
CA GLU A 72 5.52 1.59 -12.34
C GLU A 72 5.53 0.52 -11.25
N ILE A 73 5.08 0.88 -10.04
CA ILE A 73 5.04 0.00 -8.88
C ILE A 73 3.64 0.06 -8.26
N VAL A 74 3.03 -1.09 -8.01
CA VAL A 74 1.79 -1.19 -7.24
C VAL A 74 2.00 -2.07 -6.02
N ILE A 75 1.55 -1.61 -4.86
CA ILE A 75 1.65 -2.32 -3.58
C ILE A 75 0.22 -2.49 -3.04
N ALA A 76 -0.24 -3.74 -2.99
CA ALA A 76 -1.54 -4.09 -2.45
C ALA A 76 -1.41 -4.44 -0.96
N LEU A 77 -2.18 -3.75 -0.13
CA LEU A 77 -2.29 -3.89 1.31
C LEU A 77 -3.70 -4.36 1.67
N GLU A 78 -3.90 -4.82 2.90
CA GLU A 78 -5.24 -5.17 3.40
C GLU A 78 -6.14 -3.92 3.48
N GLY A 79 -7.45 -4.11 3.24
CA GLY A 79 -8.42 -3.03 3.11
C GLY A 79 -8.54 -2.11 4.33
N HIS A 80 -8.27 -2.62 5.53
CA HIS A 80 -8.33 -1.87 6.78
C HIS A 80 -7.06 -1.04 7.05
N VAL A 81 -5.99 -1.19 6.25
CA VAL A 81 -4.75 -0.45 6.44
C VAL A 81 -4.93 1.02 6.06
N ASP A 82 -4.63 1.91 6.99
CA ASP A 82 -4.57 3.34 6.71
C ASP A 82 -3.35 3.67 5.84
N ILE A 83 -3.59 3.80 4.54
CA ILE A 83 -2.54 4.10 3.54
C ILE A 83 -1.97 5.53 3.65
N GLU A 84 -2.60 6.42 4.43
CA GLU A 84 -2.05 7.75 4.72
C GLU A 84 -0.96 7.67 5.80
N ASN A 85 -1.00 6.64 6.66
CA ASN A 85 0.00 6.39 7.68
C ASN A 85 1.16 5.55 7.13
N ILE A 86 2.20 6.21 6.63
CA ILE A 86 3.36 5.55 6.03
C ILE A 86 4.07 4.61 7.02
N SER A 87 4.08 4.90 8.31
CA SER A 87 4.68 4.00 9.30
C SER A 87 3.94 2.67 9.37
N THR A 88 2.60 2.70 9.36
CA THR A 88 1.76 1.50 9.30
C THR A 88 1.95 0.74 7.99
N VAL A 89 1.97 1.45 6.86
CA VAL A 89 2.24 0.86 5.54
C VAL A 89 3.57 0.11 5.52
N MET A 90 4.65 0.75 6.00
CA MET A 90 5.99 0.14 6.03
C MET A 90 6.05 -1.05 6.99
N TRP A 91 5.39 -0.94 8.15
CA TRP A 91 5.30 -2.05 9.10
C TRP A 91 4.61 -3.27 8.47
N LYS A 92 3.46 -3.08 7.84
CA LYS A 92 2.73 -4.14 7.11
C LYS A 92 3.57 -4.70 5.97
N PHE A 93 4.19 -3.84 5.18
CA PHE A 93 5.03 -4.23 4.06
C PHE A 93 6.12 -5.22 4.49
N PHE A 94 6.90 -4.88 5.52
CA PHE A 94 8.00 -5.75 5.95
C PHE A 94 7.57 -6.98 6.73
N ASN A 95 6.42 -6.97 7.39
CA ASN A 95 5.94 -8.12 8.14
C ASN A 95 5.25 -9.17 7.26
N ASN A 96 4.55 -8.74 6.20
CA ASN A 96 3.71 -9.63 5.41
C ASN A 96 4.40 -10.16 4.15
N LEU A 97 5.47 -9.49 3.70
CA LEU A 97 6.14 -9.76 2.43
C LEU A 97 6.98 -11.04 2.46
N ASP A 98 6.70 -11.94 1.52
CA ASP A 98 7.63 -13.02 1.12
C ASP A 98 8.16 -12.73 -0.30
N PRO A 99 9.48 -12.43 -0.46
CA PRO A 99 10.05 -12.09 -1.76
C PRO A 99 9.93 -13.20 -2.82
N LYS A 100 9.76 -14.45 -2.42
CA LYS A 100 9.60 -15.56 -3.36
C LYS A 100 8.17 -15.70 -3.90
N ARG A 101 7.18 -15.21 -3.15
CA ARG A 101 5.76 -15.40 -3.43
C ARG A 101 5.07 -14.14 -3.95
N ASP A 102 5.46 -12.98 -3.42
CA ASP A 102 4.61 -11.78 -3.44
C ASP A 102 5.04 -10.73 -4.48
N PHE A 103 6.10 -11.00 -5.25
CA PHE A 103 6.55 -10.12 -6.33
C PHE A 103 6.05 -10.59 -7.69
N TYR A 104 5.48 -9.67 -8.45
CA TYR A 104 4.98 -9.88 -9.81
C TYR A 104 5.60 -8.85 -10.74
N PHE A 105 6.25 -9.32 -11.80
CA PHE A 105 6.86 -8.47 -12.82
C PHE A 105 6.13 -8.64 -14.14
N GLU A 106 5.62 -7.54 -14.69
CA GLU A 106 4.95 -7.54 -15.98
C GLU A 106 5.29 -6.26 -16.74
N ALA A 107 5.72 -6.39 -18.01
CA ALA A 107 6.03 -5.28 -18.91
C ALA A 107 6.95 -4.19 -18.30
N GLY A 108 7.96 -4.58 -17.50
CA GLY A 108 8.88 -3.66 -16.82
C GLY A 108 8.29 -2.96 -15.60
N ARG A 109 7.13 -3.38 -15.14
CA ARG A 109 6.43 -2.87 -13.95
C ARG A 109 6.46 -3.90 -12.83
N LEU A 110 6.30 -3.44 -11.59
CA LEU A 110 6.37 -4.28 -10.39
C LEU A 110 5.05 -4.23 -9.63
N GLY A 111 4.49 -5.39 -9.34
CA GLY A 111 3.41 -5.58 -8.38
C GLY A 111 3.91 -6.28 -7.11
N ILE A 112 3.42 -5.87 -5.96
CA ILE A 112 3.78 -6.45 -4.66
C ILE A 112 2.49 -6.71 -3.88
N ASP A 113 2.23 -7.97 -3.55
CA ASP A 113 1.05 -8.39 -2.78
C ASP A 113 1.42 -8.61 -1.31
N VAL A 114 1.22 -7.61 -0.48
CA VAL A 114 1.41 -7.70 0.99
C VAL A 114 0.10 -7.87 1.76
N THR A 115 -0.96 -8.29 1.06
CA THR A 115 -2.23 -8.65 1.72
C THR A 115 -2.10 -9.92 2.54
N GLN A 116 -3.02 -10.14 3.46
CA GLN A 116 -3.17 -11.41 4.18
C GLN A 116 -3.18 -12.59 3.21
N LYS A 117 -2.54 -13.68 3.60
CA LYS A 117 -2.51 -14.92 2.81
C LYS A 117 -3.41 -15.99 3.40
N PHE A 118 -4.10 -16.70 2.53
CA PHE A 118 -4.89 -17.86 2.86
C PHE A 118 -4.05 -19.16 2.71
N PRO A 119 -4.46 -20.28 3.32
CA PRO A 119 -3.74 -21.55 3.18
C PRO A 119 -3.54 -21.97 1.72
N GLU A 120 -4.49 -21.71 0.85
CA GLU A 120 -4.46 -21.99 -0.59
C GLU A 120 -3.39 -21.18 -1.34
N GLU A 121 -2.89 -20.10 -0.73
CA GLU A 121 -1.81 -19.27 -1.26
C GLU A 121 -0.43 -19.72 -0.76
N GLY A 122 -0.35 -20.92 -0.15
CA GLY A 122 0.88 -21.51 0.36
C GLY A 122 1.27 -21.06 1.77
N TYR A 123 0.38 -20.38 2.49
CA TYR A 123 0.58 -20.00 3.88
C TYR A 123 -0.08 -21.04 4.80
N GLN A 124 0.71 -21.99 5.29
CA GLN A 124 0.21 -23.15 6.04
C GLN A 124 -0.17 -22.86 7.51
N GLN A 125 0.16 -21.68 8.01
CA GLN A 125 -0.16 -21.26 9.38
C GLN A 125 -1.40 -20.36 9.36
N ASN A 126 -2.06 -20.20 10.51
CA ASN A 126 -3.04 -19.16 10.66
C ASN A 126 -2.36 -17.79 10.53
N TRP A 127 -2.93 -16.92 9.69
CA TRP A 127 -2.45 -15.54 9.63
C TRP A 127 -2.61 -14.91 11.01
N PRO A 128 -1.54 -14.31 11.57
CA PRO A 128 -1.61 -13.79 12.92
C PRO A 128 -2.63 -12.65 13.00
N ASP A 129 -3.44 -12.67 14.08
CA ASP A 129 -4.31 -11.56 14.40
C ASP A 129 -3.49 -10.30 14.68
N GLU A 130 -4.01 -9.15 14.28
CA GLU A 130 -3.38 -7.88 14.60
C GLU A 130 -3.47 -7.60 16.09
N ILE A 131 -2.32 -7.39 16.72
CA ILE A 131 -2.27 -6.94 18.10
C ILE A 131 -2.51 -5.43 18.11
N GLU A 132 -3.75 -5.03 18.31
CA GLU A 132 -4.12 -3.63 18.52
C GLU A 132 -4.44 -3.35 19.98
N MET A 133 -3.99 -2.20 20.46
CA MET A 133 -4.44 -1.69 21.75
C MET A 133 -5.92 -1.32 21.66
N THR A 134 -6.71 -1.73 22.64
CA THR A 134 -8.12 -1.29 22.73
C THR A 134 -8.21 0.23 22.87
N SER A 135 -9.35 0.81 22.52
CA SER A 135 -9.58 2.26 22.66
C SER A 135 -9.36 2.76 24.08
N GLU A 136 -9.70 1.93 25.08
CA GLU A 136 -9.48 2.24 26.51
C GLU A 136 -8.00 2.31 26.83
N ILE A 137 -7.20 1.36 26.32
CA ILE A 137 -5.75 1.34 26.54
C ILE A 137 -5.09 2.50 25.81
N LYS A 138 -5.48 2.80 24.55
CA LYS A 138 -5.00 3.97 23.82
C LYS A 138 -5.26 5.27 24.63
N THR A 139 -6.48 5.45 25.11
CA THR A 139 -6.85 6.60 25.93
C THR A 139 -6.05 6.71 27.24
N GLN A 140 -5.79 5.58 27.91
CA GLN A 140 -4.99 5.56 29.14
C GLN A 140 -3.51 5.90 28.87
N VAL A 141 -2.96 5.41 27.77
CA VAL A 141 -1.58 5.72 27.36
C VAL A 141 -1.45 7.20 27.02
N ASP A 142 -2.36 7.74 26.21
CA ASP A 142 -2.35 9.17 25.83
C ASP A 142 -2.45 10.09 27.05
N LYS A 143 -3.29 9.75 28.01
CA LYS A 143 -3.42 10.49 29.25
C LYS A 143 -2.14 10.46 30.10
N ARG A 144 -1.50 9.27 30.22
CA ARG A 144 -0.22 9.13 30.92
C ARG A 144 0.91 9.83 30.18
N TRP A 145 0.90 9.78 28.85
CA TRP A 145 1.91 10.42 28.03
C TRP A 145 1.95 11.93 28.27
N SER A 146 0.77 12.56 28.27
CA SER A 146 0.66 13.98 28.56
C SER A 146 1.10 14.37 29.97
N ASP A 147 1.03 13.46 30.96
CA ASP A 147 1.47 13.72 32.32
C ASP A 147 2.99 13.53 32.51
N LEU A 148 3.61 12.64 31.72
CA LEU A 148 5.05 12.37 31.76
C LEU A 148 5.90 13.50 31.13
N PHE A 149 5.33 14.30 30.25
CA PHE A 149 6.02 15.38 29.52
C PHE A 149 5.52 16.78 29.89
N LYS A 150 4.77 16.92 30.98
CA LYS A 150 4.53 18.22 31.60
C LYS A 150 5.78 18.62 32.42
N GLU A 151 6.60 19.49 31.83
CA GLU A 151 7.62 20.25 32.57
C GLU A 151 6.96 21.31 33.48
#